data_f000f0a6feacf96317521b2ebe89e1e9
#
_entry.id   f000f0a6feacf96317521b2ebe89e1e9
#
_cell.length_a   1.000
_cell.length_b   1.000
_cell.length_c   1.000
_cell.angle_alpha   90.00
_cell.angle_beta   90.00
_cell.angle_gamma   90.00
#
_symmetry.space_group_name_H-M   'P 1'
#
loop_
_entity.id
_entity.type
_entity.pdbx_description
1 polymer ?
#
loop_
_entity_poly.entity_id
_entity_poly.type
_entity_poly.pdbx_seq_one_letter_code
_entity_poly.pdbx_strand_id
1 'polypeptide(L)'
;PINRRVGIGMLTGIVTDTGHFKHATADTFRTVAKIIEDSGVEYGEVLDLMAATPQDISMRIAILKAASRVELDRVHDMLIASSHVSSFGGSASSMLINIGADIAFVGTTKGESVRISARAKRDAVNVGVNLGQLMEDISSEYNGTGGGHSGAAGIDVIADMKEVLDKCREKTKKILEASLGATSKEITFEDEIEEEDE
;
A
#
# COMPACT_ATOMS: atom_id res chain seq x y z
N PRO A 1 7.66 40.51 -9.47
CA PRO A 1 7.62 39.82 -8.19
C PRO A 1 6.61 38.69 -8.24
N ILE A 2 7.00 37.53 -7.74
CA ILE A 2 6.12 36.36 -7.61
C ILE A 2 5.21 36.63 -6.40
N ASN A 3 3.89 36.64 -6.61
CA ASN A 3 2.98 36.77 -5.46
C ASN A 3 2.86 35.43 -4.70
N ARG A 4 2.44 35.50 -3.43
CA ARG A 4 2.36 34.36 -2.52
C ARG A 4 1.58 33.16 -3.10
N ARG A 5 0.42 33.40 -3.76
CA ARG A 5 -0.37 32.32 -4.38
C ARG A 5 0.36 31.61 -5.51
N VAL A 6 1.03 32.38 -6.34
CA VAL A 6 1.85 31.84 -7.45
C VAL A 6 3.02 31.07 -6.87
N GLY A 7 3.69 31.59 -5.83
CA GLY A 7 4.77 30.92 -5.14
C GLY A 7 4.36 29.55 -4.59
N ILE A 8 3.22 29.45 -3.89
CA ILE A 8 2.66 28.19 -3.40
C ILE A 8 2.42 27.22 -4.55
N GLY A 9 1.76 27.66 -5.63
CA GLY A 9 1.50 26.80 -6.79
C GLY A 9 2.77 26.28 -7.46
N MET A 10 3.77 27.14 -7.65
CA MET A 10 5.06 26.74 -8.22
C MET A 10 5.81 25.73 -7.32
N LEU A 11 5.89 25.99 -6.02
CA LEU A 11 6.55 25.08 -5.08
C LEU A 11 5.81 23.73 -5.01
N THR A 12 4.48 23.73 -4.93
CA THR A 12 3.67 22.48 -4.98
C THR A 12 3.95 21.68 -6.24
N GLY A 13 3.99 22.36 -7.41
CA GLY A 13 4.31 21.73 -8.70
C GLY A 13 5.69 21.10 -8.70
N ILE A 14 6.73 21.84 -8.25
CA ILE A 14 8.10 21.33 -8.20
C ILE A 14 8.20 20.13 -7.24
N VAL A 15 7.62 20.21 -6.05
CA VAL A 15 7.65 19.10 -5.07
C VAL A 15 6.97 17.85 -5.64
N THR A 16 5.83 18.01 -6.30
CA THR A 16 5.09 16.90 -6.91
C THR A 16 5.86 16.26 -8.07
N ASP A 17 6.35 17.08 -9.00
CA ASP A 17 7.04 16.64 -10.21
C ASP A 17 8.40 15.97 -9.91
N THR A 18 9.09 16.46 -8.88
CA THR A 18 10.37 15.87 -8.43
C THR A 18 10.19 14.69 -7.48
N GLY A 19 8.97 14.25 -7.21
CA GLY A 19 8.68 13.18 -6.26
C GLY A 19 9.19 13.50 -4.84
N HIS A 20 8.82 14.64 -4.31
CA HIS A 20 9.30 15.17 -3.02
C HIS A 20 10.83 15.32 -2.99
N PHE A 21 11.37 15.94 -4.05
CA PHE A 21 12.80 16.16 -4.29
C PHE A 21 13.65 14.91 -4.53
N LYS A 22 13.07 13.72 -4.63
CA LYS A 22 13.80 12.50 -4.92
C LYS A 22 14.58 12.58 -6.24
N HIS A 23 14.06 13.33 -7.22
CA HIS A 23 14.66 13.54 -8.53
C HIS A 23 15.12 15.00 -8.75
N ALA A 24 15.32 15.76 -7.67
CA ALA A 24 15.74 17.13 -7.74
C ALA A 24 17.24 17.25 -8.11
N THR A 25 17.58 18.32 -8.81
CA THR A 25 18.96 18.74 -9.12
C THR A 25 19.35 19.96 -8.31
N ALA A 26 20.62 20.36 -8.35
CA ALA A 26 21.08 21.60 -7.73
C ALA A 26 20.31 22.84 -8.25
N ASP A 27 19.93 22.85 -9.55
CA ASP A 27 19.15 23.95 -10.12
C ASP A 27 17.70 23.95 -9.62
N THR A 28 17.12 22.78 -9.34
CA THR A 28 15.81 22.67 -8.66
C THR A 28 15.85 23.38 -7.33
N PHE A 29 16.84 23.10 -6.49
CA PHE A 29 16.97 23.73 -5.17
C PHE A 29 17.24 25.23 -5.25
N ARG A 30 18.06 25.70 -6.20
CA ARG A 30 18.25 27.14 -6.44
C ARG A 30 16.94 27.82 -6.84
N THR A 31 16.16 27.18 -7.70
CA THR A 31 14.86 27.70 -8.13
C THR A 31 13.88 27.76 -6.96
N VAL A 32 13.83 26.73 -6.10
CA VAL A 32 13.01 26.71 -4.89
C VAL A 32 13.39 27.84 -3.95
N ALA A 33 14.68 28.01 -3.65
CA ALA A 33 15.17 29.10 -2.82
C ALA A 33 14.72 30.47 -3.35
N LYS A 34 14.91 30.72 -4.65
CA LYS A 34 14.49 31.97 -5.30
C LYS A 34 12.98 32.20 -5.23
N ILE A 35 12.16 31.17 -5.40
CA ILE A 35 10.70 31.30 -5.28
C ILE A 35 10.31 31.66 -3.86
N ILE A 36 10.92 31.04 -2.84
CA ILE A 36 10.68 31.34 -1.43
C ILE A 36 11.05 32.81 -1.14
N GLU A 37 12.23 33.26 -1.54
CA GLU A 37 12.69 34.63 -1.36
C GLU A 37 11.77 35.65 -2.04
N ASP A 38 11.43 35.44 -3.31
CA ASP A 38 10.63 36.36 -4.11
C ASP A 38 9.14 36.40 -3.69
N SER A 39 8.59 35.29 -3.17
CA SER A 39 7.16 35.18 -2.81
C SER A 39 6.86 35.36 -1.33
N GLY A 40 7.87 35.23 -0.46
CA GLY A 40 7.70 35.22 1.00
C GLY A 40 6.88 34.04 1.53
N VAL A 41 6.82 32.92 0.77
CA VAL A 41 6.14 31.69 1.20
C VAL A 41 7.08 30.90 2.09
N GLU A 42 6.59 30.41 3.22
CA GLU A 42 7.33 29.43 4.03
C GLU A 42 7.13 28.03 3.44
N TYR A 43 8.21 27.28 3.26
CA TYR A 43 8.12 25.93 2.66
C TYR A 43 7.25 24.98 3.48
N GLY A 44 7.25 25.11 4.81
CA GLY A 44 6.37 24.33 5.70
C GLY A 44 4.89 24.46 5.36
N GLU A 45 4.45 25.68 5.00
CA GLU A 45 3.06 25.92 4.56
C GLU A 45 2.68 25.13 3.29
N VAL A 46 3.63 25.00 2.36
CA VAL A 46 3.42 24.19 1.15
C VAL A 46 3.28 22.70 1.51
N LEU A 47 4.10 22.21 2.41
CA LEU A 47 4.02 20.84 2.90
C LEU A 47 2.71 20.57 3.64
N ASP A 48 2.27 21.51 4.49
CA ASP A 48 0.99 21.40 5.21
C ASP A 48 -0.19 21.35 4.24
N LEU A 49 -0.18 22.18 3.20
CA LEU A 49 -1.20 22.15 2.15
C LEU A 49 -1.20 20.85 1.34
N MET A 50 -0.04 20.27 1.10
CA MET A 50 0.09 18.99 0.41
C MET A 50 -0.27 17.80 1.31
N ALA A 51 0.03 17.88 2.60
CA ALA A 51 -0.34 16.88 3.59
C ALA A 51 -1.83 16.90 3.94
N ALA A 52 -2.50 18.01 3.71
CA ALA A 52 -3.88 18.27 4.08
C ALA A 52 -4.90 17.62 3.15
N THR A 53 -4.84 16.29 2.97
CA THR A 53 -6.07 15.53 2.78
C THR A 53 -6.51 15.10 4.17
N PRO A 54 -7.51 15.73 4.80
CA PRO A 54 -8.04 15.25 6.07
C PRO A 54 -8.50 13.82 5.83
N GLN A 55 -7.79 12.84 6.41
CA GLN A 55 -8.27 11.47 6.38
C GLN A 55 -9.63 11.48 7.09
N ASP A 56 -10.69 11.14 6.36
CA ASP A 56 -12.00 10.94 6.93
C ASP A 56 -11.89 10.02 8.14
N ILE A 57 -12.58 10.36 9.23
CA ILE A 57 -12.58 9.55 10.45
C ILE A 57 -12.94 8.10 10.16
N SER A 58 -13.84 7.84 9.20
CA SER A 58 -14.24 6.50 8.78
C SER A 58 -13.07 5.73 8.14
N MET A 59 -12.24 6.40 7.34
CA MET A 59 -11.04 5.80 6.77
C MET A 59 -9.99 5.49 7.86
N ARG A 60 -9.79 6.39 8.82
CA ARG A 60 -8.87 6.16 9.95
C ARG A 60 -9.31 4.96 10.79
N ILE A 61 -10.61 4.85 11.08
CA ILE A 61 -11.19 3.69 11.78
C ILE A 61 -10.98 2.41 10.97
N ALA A 62 -11.21 2.42 9.66
CA ALA A 62 -11.00 1.26 8.80
C ALA A 62 -9.54 0.79 8.81
N ILE A 63 -8.59 1.72 8.71
CA ILE A 63 -7.15 1.43 8.79
C ILE A 63 -6.78 0.78 10.12
N LEU A 64 -7.22 1.34 11.25
CA LEU A 64 -6.95 0.78 12.58
C LEU A 64 -7.60 -0.60 12.77
N LYS A 65 -8.81 -0.80 12.24
CA LYS A 65 -9.46 -2.12 12.25
C LYS A 65 -8.73 -3.12 11.37
N ALA A 66 -8.20 -2.71 10.22
CA ALA A 66 -7.39 -3.58 9.38
C ALA A 66 -6.13 -4.04 10.11
N ALA A 67 -5.41 -3.13 10.75
CA ALA A 67 -4.21 -3.45 11.52
C ALA A 67 -4.50 -4.39 12.71
N SER A 68 -5.64 -4.19 13.41
CA SER A 68 -6.01 -5.04 14.55
C SER A 68 -6.52 -6.44 14.18
N ARG A 69 -6.75 -6.72 12.90
CA ARG A 69 -7.28 -7.99 12.37
C ARG A 69 -6.33 -8.63 11.38
N VAL A 70 -5.09 -8.17 11.35
CA VAL A 70 -4.11 -8.66 10.40
C VAL A 70 -3.76 -10.11 10.72
N GLU A 71 -3.74 -10.94 9.68
CA GLU A 71 -3.14 -12.26 9.67
C GLU A 71 -1.86 -12.18 8.86
N LEU A 72 -0.78 -12.77 9.36
CA LEU A 72 0.55 -12.68 8.78
C LEU A 72 1.07 -14.06 8.38
N ASP A 73 1.68 -14.11 7.22
CA ASP A 73 2.53 -15.23 6.79
C ASP A 73 3.93 -14.69 6.49
N ARG A 74 4.94 -15.47 6.79
CA ARG A 74 6.33 -15.17 6.47
C ARG A 74 6.88 -16.20 5.49
N VAL A 75 7.50 -15.71 4.41
CA VAL A 75 8.30 -16.52 3.49
C VAL A 75 9.67 -15.88 3.40
N HIS A 76 10.68 -16.48 4.01
CA HIS A 76 12.00 -15.85 4.24
C HIS A 76 11.83 -14.49 4.95
N ASP A 77 12.32 -13.41 4.34
CA ASP A 77 12.21 -12.04 4.87
C ASP A 77 11.00 -11.27 4.30
N MET A 78 10.08 -11.96 3.61
CA MET A 78 8.87 -11.34 3.05
C MET A 78 7.66 -11.61 3.94
N LEU A 79 6.94 -10.55 4.30
CA LEU A 79 5.71 -10.61 5.10
C LEU A 79 4.49 -10.41 4.20
N ILE A 80 3.59 -11.40 4.23
CA ILE A 80 2.29 -11.35 3.56
C ILE A 80 1.23 -11.06 4.61
N ALA A 81 0.55 -9.93 4.50
CA ALA A 81 -0.53 -9.54 5.40
C ALA A 81 -1.90 -9.71 4.73
N SER A 82 -2.86 -10.26 5.44
CA SER A 82 -4.27 -10.23 5.04
C SER A 82 -5.14 -9.66 6.14
N SER A 83 -6.22 -8.98 5.76
CA SER A 83 -7.18 -8.40 6.70
C SER A 83 -8.52 -8.13 6.01
N HIS A 84 -9.50 -7.64 6.79
CA HIS A 84 -10.80 -7.23 6.24
C HIS A 84 -11.36 -6.00 6.96
N VAL A 85 -12.08 -5.18 6.21
CA VAL A 85 -12.76 -3.98 6.68
C VAL A 85 -14.10 -3.81 5.95
N SER A 86 -14.98 -2.95 6.45
CA SER A 86 -16.26 -2.68 5.78
C SER A 86 -16.13 -1.75 4.57
N SER A 87 -15.09 -0.90 4.54
CA SER A 87 -14.84 0.08 3.48
C SER A 87 -13.36 0.48 3.48
N PHE A 88 -12.91 1.23 2.46
CA PHE A 88 -11.53 1.74 2.35
C PHE A 88 -10.44 0.63 2.25
N GLY A 89 -10.77 -0.53 1.66
CA GLY A 89 -9.81 -1.65 1.53
C GLY A 89 -8.50 -1.25 0.83
N GLY A 90 -8.55 -0.39 -0.20
CA GLY A 90 -7.37 0.11 -0.89
C GLY A 90 -6.46 0.97 0.01
N SER A 91 -7.04 1.84 0.85
CA SER A 91 -6.28 2.65 1.82
C SER A 91 -5.70 1.77 2.93
N ALA A 92 -6.49 0.79 3.40
CA ALA A 92 -6.05 -0.14 4.41
C ALA A 92 -4.90 -1.04 3.91
N SER A 93 -4.97 -1.59 2.68
CA SER A 93 -3.88 -2.38 2.11
C SER A 93 -2.60 -1.57 1.92
N SER A 94 -2.71 -0.30 1.49
CA SER A 94 -1.56 0.61 1.39
C SER A 94 -0.94 0.88 2.76
N MET A 95 -1.76 1.04 3.80
CA MET A 95 -1.26 1.28 5.14
C MET A 95 -0.56 0.05 5.73
N LEU A 96 -1.06 -1.16 5.50
CA LEU A 96 -0.37 -2.39 5.93
C LEU A 96 1.04 -2.51 5.31
N ILE A 97 1.20 -2.10 4.05
CA ILE A 97 2.53 -1.99 3.42
C ILE A 97 3.42 -0.96 4.15
N ASN A 98 2.86 0.20 4.52
CA ASN A 98 3.62 1.26 5.17
C ASN A 98 4.07 0.91 6.59
N ILE A 99 3.33 0.06 7.30
CA ILE A 99 3.65 -0.36 8.67
C ILE A 99 4.47 -1.65 8.76
N GLY A 100 4.79 -2.29 7.61
CA GLY A 100 5.74 -3.41 7.62
C GLY A 100 5.53 -4.48 6.56
N ALA A 101 4.30 -4.79 6.15
CA ALA A 101 4.04 -5.85 5.18
C ALA A 101 4.74 -5.59 3.83
N ASP A 102 5.16 -6.66 3.15
CA ASP A 102 5.70 -6.59 1.79
C ASP A 102 4.61 -6.82 0.75
N ILE A 103 3.63 -7.65 1.08
CA ILE A 103 2.40 -7.86 0.31
C ILE A 103 1.20 -7.75 1.26
N ALA A 104 0.15 -7.07 0.85
CA ALA A 104 -1.06 -6.89 1.65
C ALA A 104 -2.34 -7.10 0.83
N PHE A 105 -3.25 -7.91 1.38
CA PHE A 105 -4.58 -8.17 0.85
C PHE A 105 -5.64 -7.71 1.84
N VAL A 106 -6.55 -6.83 1.43
CA VAL A 106 -7.64 -6.36 2.29
C VAL A 106 -8.98 -6.57 1.63
N GLY A 107 -9.81 -7.40 2.27
CA GLY A 107 -11.17 -7.71 1.86
C GLY A 107 -12.19 -6.67 2.33
N THR A 108 -13.15 -6.38 1.46
CA THR A 108 -14.36 -5.61 1.78
C THR A 108 -15.57 -6.30 1.19
N THR A 109 -16.73 -6.19 1.85
CA THR A 109 -17.99 -6.76 1.35
C THR A 109 -18.96 -5.66 0.97
N LYS A 110 -19.62 -5.80 -0.19
CA LYS A 110 -20.68 -4.93 -0.64
C LYS A 110 -21.85 -5.78 -1.17
N GLY A 111 -22.88 -5.96 -0.35
CA GLY A 111 -23.94 -6.93 -0.64
C GLY A 111 -23.36 -8.35 -0.63
N GLU A 112 -23.60 -9.10 -1.70
CA GLU A 112 -23.05 -10.46 -1.88
C GLU A 112 -21.65 -10.47 -2.52
N SER A 113 -21.15 -9.32 -2.98
CA SER A 113 -19.86 -9.20 -3.63
C SER A 113 -18.75 -8.95 -2.60
N VAL A 114 -17.64 -9.66 -2.79
CA VAL A 114 -16.38 -9.47 -2.07
C VAL A 114 -15.40 -8.80 -3.01
N ARG A 115 -14.81 -7.71 -2.52
CA ARG A 115 -13.71 -7.02 -3.18
C ARG A 115 -12.44 -7.21 -2.38
N ILE A 116 -11.36 -7.69 -3.01
CA ILE A 116 -10.03 -7.70 -2.44
C ILE A 116 -9.21 -6.58 -3.07
N SER A 117 -8.59 -5.76 -2.23
CA SER A 117 -7.59 -4.76 -2.64
C SER A 117 -6.21 -5.28 -2.27
N ALA A 118 -5.32 -5.34 -3.25
CA ALA A 118 -3.97 -5.86 -3.08
C ALA A 118 -2.91 -4.78 -3.31
N ARG A 119 -1.83 -4.83 -2.51
CA ARG A 119 -0.64 -3.98 -2.64
C ARG A 119 0.61 -4.82 -2.42
N ALA A 120 1.70 -4.46 -3.11
CA ALA A 120 3.01 -5.07 -2.92
C ALA A 120 4.11 -4.01 -2.99
N LYS A 121 5.15 -4.16 -2.16
CA LYS A 121 6.39 -3.40 -2.29
C LYS A 121 7.13 -3.77 -3.56
N ARG A 122 8.01 -2.88 -3.99
CA ARG A 122 8.83 -3.10 -5.19
C ARG A 122 9.71 -4.36 -5.07
N ASP A 123 10.20 -4.65 -3.88
CA ASP A 123 11.06 -5.81 -3.65
C ASP A 123 10.29 -7.12 -3.85
N ALA A 124 9.04 -7.22 -3.38
CA ALA A 124 8.19 -8.36 -3.67
C ALA A 124 7.90 -8.52 -5.18
N VAL A 125 7.70 -7.41 -5.90
CA VAL A 125 7.55 -7.43 -7.36
C VAL A 125 8.84 -7.90 -8.05
N ASN A 126 10.00 -7.45 -7.59
CA ASN A 126 11.30 -7.83 -8.15
C ASN A 126 11.60 -9.33 -8.02
N VAL A 127 11.09 -10.00 -6.98
CA VAL A 127 11.21 -11.45 -6.78
C VAL A 127 10.07 -12.25 -7.43
N GLY A 128 9.27 -11.63 -8.29
CA GLY A 128 8.31 -12.33 -9.16
C GLY A 128 6.84 -12.19 -8.79
N VAL A 129 6.48 -11.47 -7.72
CA VAL A 129 5.07 -11.20 -7.40
C VAL A 129 4.46 -10.25 -8.43
N ASN A 130 3.44 -10.70 -9.13
CA ASN A 130 2.64 -9.88 -10.03
C ASN A 130 1.18 -9.92 -9.58
N LEU A 131 0.78 -8.89 -8.81
CA LEU A 131 -0.57 -8.82 -8.27
C LEU A 131 -1.64 -8.71 -9.36
N GLY A 132 -1.36 -8.04 -10.48
CA GLY A 132 -2.32 -7.94 -11.59
C GLY A 132 -2.68 -9.32 -12.12
N GLN A 133 -1.69 -10.14 -12.45
CA GLN A 133 -1.89 -11.52 -12.93
C GLN A 133 -2.53 -12.41 -11.86
N LEU A 134 -2.03 -12.32 -10.61
CA LEU A 134 -2.59 -13.08 -9.48
C LEU A 134 -4.09 -12.82 -9.30
N MET A 135 -4.51 -11.54 -9.35
CA MET A 135 -5.91 -11.17 -9.19
C MET A 135 -6.77 -11.61 -10.39
N GLU A 136 -6.24 -11.53 -11.60
CA GLU A 136 -6.90 -12.03 -12.81
C GLU A 136 -7.11 -13.55 -12.74
N ASP A 137 -6.09 -14.31 -12.38
CA ASP A 137 -6.16 -15.77 -12.24
C ASP A 137 -7.18 -16.19 -11.17
N ILE A 138 -7.15 -15.54 -9.98
CA ILE A 138 -8.09 -15.86 -8.91
C ILE A 138 -9.51 -15.47 -9.30
N SER A 139 -9.73 -14.29 -9.89
CA SER A 139 -11.07 -13.85 -10.28
C SER A 139 -11.74 -14.80 -11.29
N SER A 140 -10.94 -15.38 -12.18
CA SER A 140 -11.41 -16.33 -13.20
C SER A 140 -11.98 -17.61 -12.57
N GLU A 141 -11.46 -18.05 -11.42
CA GLU A 141 -11.96 -19.22 -10.70
C GLU A 141 -13.37 -19.01 -10.09
N TYR A 142 -13.77 -17.74 -9.88
CA TYR A 142 -15.07 -17.36 -9.31
C TYR A 142 -15.99 -16.69 -10.34
N ASN A 143 -15.69 -16.75 -11.63
CA ASN A 143 -16.40 -16.03 -12.69
C ASN A 143 -16.56 -14.52 -12.38
N GLY A 144 -15.56 -13.95 -11.69
CA GLY A 144 -15.51 -12.55 -11.29
C GLY A 144 -14.67 -11.69 -12.21
N THR A 145 -14.30 -10.51 -11.74
CA THR A 145 -13.42 -9.58 -12.44
C THR A 145 -12.23 -9.22 -11.56
N GLY A 146 -11.05 -9.19 -12.16
CA GLY A 146 -9.82 -8.86 -11.45
C GLY A 146 -8.74 -8.37 -12.38
N GLY A 147 -7.70 -7.77 -11.80
CA GLY A 147 -6.54 -7.27 -12.53
C GLY A 147 -5.95 -6.03 -11.88
N GLY A 148 -4.99 -5.43 -12.59
CA GLY A 148 -4.27 -4.25 -12.13
C GLY A 148 -2.81 -4.27 -12.57
N HIS A 149 -1.96 -3.63 -11.78
CA HIS A 149 -0.50 -3.60 -11.98
C HIS A 149 0.19 -4.60 -11.06
N SER A 150 1.46 -4.88 -11.32
CA SER A 150 2.27 -5.80 -10.49
C SER A 150 2.31 -5.43 -9.01
N GLY A 151 2.33 -4.14 -8.65
CA GLY A 151 2.36 -3.65 -7.26
C GLY A 151 1.01 -3.21 -6.69
N ALA A 152 -0.08 -3.19 -7.50
CA ALA A 152 -1.39 -2.70 -7.08
C ALA A 152 -2.50 -3.28 -7.96
N ALA A 153 -3.37 -4.09 -7.35
CA ALA A 153 -4.43 -4.80 -8.07
C ALA A 153 -5.66 -5.01 -7.19
N GLY A 154 -6.70 -5.58 -7.76
CA GLY A 154 -7.92 -5.94 -7.03
C GLY A 154 -8.79 -6.92 -7.78
N ILE A 155 -9.71 -7.57 -7.04
CA ILE A 155 -10.75 -8.43 -7.59
C ILE A 155 -12.10 -8.09 -7.00
N ASP A 156 -13.13 -8.33 -7.78
CA ASP A 156 -14.52 -8.31 -7.37
C ASP A 156 -15.15 -9.69 -7.73
N VAL A 157 -15.59 -10.43 -6.71
CA VAL A 157 -16.12 -11.79 -6.86
C VAL A 157 -17.34 -12.02 -5.95
N ILE A 158 -18.17 -13.00 -6.28
CA ILE A 158 -19.23 -13.52 -5.39
C ILE A 158 -18.71 -14.81 -4.78
N ALA A 159 -18.18 -14.74 -3.56
CA ALA A 159 -17.58 -15.87 -2.84
C ALA A 159 -17.47 -15.56 -1.34
N ASP A 160 -17.04 -16.52 -0.54
CA ASP A 160 -16.66 -16.28 0.85
C ASP A 160 -15.36 -15.46 0.91
N MET A 161 -15.36 -14.38 1.71
CA MET A 161 -14.23 -13.47 1.82
C MET A 161 -12.97 -14.16 2.34
N LYS A 162 -13.14 -15.02 3.36
CA LYS A 162 -12.01 -15.72 3.96
C LYS A 162 -11.37 -16.67 2.95
N GLU A 163 -12.19 -17.45 2.24
CA GLU A 163 -11.71 -18.36 1.20
C GLU A 163 -10.87 -17.61 0.14
N VAL A 164 -11.35 -16.45 -0.32
CA VAL A 164 -10.63 -15.65 -1.33
C VAL A 164 -9.33 -15.07 -0.79
N LEU A 165 -9.33 -14.57 0.47
CA LEU A 165 -8.11 -14.06 1.12
C LEU A 165 -7.08 -15.18 1.32
N ASP A 166 -7.51 -16.35 1.82
CA ASP A 166 -6.64 -17.51 2.00
C ASP A 166 -6.03 -17.95 0.65
N LYS A 167 -6.81 -17.96 -0.42
CA LYS A 167 -6.32 -18.26 -1.77
C LYS A 167 -5.30 -17.24 -2.26
N CYS A 168 -5.49 -15.95 -1.99
CA CYS A 168 -4.52 -14.89 -2.30
C CYS A 168 -3.18 -15.15 -1.58
N ARG A 169 -3.24 -15.46 -0.28
CA ARG A 169 -2.05 -15.75 0.55
C ARG A 169 -1.33 -17.00 0.03
N GLU A 170 -2.05 -18.11 -0.15
CA GLU A 170 -1.51 -19.39 -0.61
C GLU A 170 -0.79 -19.30 -1.97
N LYS A 171 -1.44 -18.66 -2.95
CA LYS A 171 -0.82 -18.48 -4.27
C LYS A 171 0.42 -17.58 -4.19
N THR A 172 0.38 -16.55 -3.35
CA THR A 172 1.52 -15.65 -3.13
C THR A 172 2.68 -16.39 -2.45
N LYS A 173 2.41 -17.21 -1.42
CA LYS A 173 3.42 -18.07 -0.80
C LYS A 173 4.13 -18.95 -1.84
N LYS A 174 3.35 -19.64 -2.69
CA LYS A 174 3.91 -20.50 -3.74
C LYS A 174 4.82 -19.74 -4.72
N ILE A 175 4.45 -18.51 -5.08
CA ILE A 175 5.28 -17.66 -5.95
C ILE A 175 6.60 -17.31 -5.26
N LEU A 176 6.55 -16.91 -3.99
CA LEU A 176 7.75 -16.55 -3.22
C LEU A 176 8.63 -17.77 -2.95
N GLU A 177 8.07 -18.91 -2.56
CA GLU A 177 8.79 -20.17 -2.35
C GLU A 177 9.47 -20.66 -3.63
N ALA A 178 8.83 -20.54 -4.78
CA ALA A 178 9.42 -20.89 -6.06
C ALA A 178 10.59 -19.98 -6.43
N SER A 179 10.55 -18.70 -6.02
CA SER A 179 11.59 -17.72 -6.34
C SER A 179 12.73 -17.66 -5.33
N LEU A 180 12.42 -17.86 -4.04
CA LEU A 180 13.36 -17.68 -2.91
C LEU A 180 13.77 -19.00 -2.24
N GLY A 181 13.10 -20.11 -2.54
CA GLY A 181 13.25 -21.40 -1.88
C GLY A 181 12.15 -21.67 -0.84
N ALA A 182 11.99 -22.94 -0.46
CA ALA A 182 10.90 -23.37 0.44
C ALA A 182 11.26 -23.12 1.91
N THR A 183 10.87 -21.98 2.44
CA THR A 183 10.87 -21.71 3.89
C THR A 183 9.72 -20.77 4.22
N SER A 184 8.56 -21.31 4.54
CA SER A 184 7.39 -20.51 4.99
C SER A 184 7.06 -20.82 6.44
N LYS A 185 6.77 -19.79 7.24
CA LYS A 185 6.28 -19.89 8.62
C LYS A 185 5.02 -19.01 8.75
N GLU A 186 3.97 -19.56 9.33
CA GLU A 186 2.84 -18.76 9.79
C GLU A 186 3.27 -18.09 11.11
N ILE A 187 3.06 -16.78 11.23
CA ILE A 187 3.43 -16.02 12.42
C ILE A 187 2.15 -15.79 13.23
N THR A 188 2.11 -16.29 14.44
CA THR A 188 1.12 -15.90 15.45
C THR A 188 1.73 -14.85 16.38
N PHE A 189 0.92 -13.92 16.88
CA PHE A 189 1.40 -12.90 17.84
C PHE A 189 1.98 -13.48 19.14
N GLU A 190 1.77 -14.77 19.41
CA GLU A 190 2.32 -15.48 20.56
C GLU A 190 3.77 -15.91 20.34
N ASP A 191 4.18 -16.15 19.09
CA ASP A 191 5.54 -16.62 18.75
C ASP A 191 6.61 -15.52 18.91
N GLU A 192 6.25 -14.22 18.85
CA GLU A 192 7.21 -13.10 18.94
C GLU A 192 7.63 -12.78 20.39
N ILE A 193 6.82 -13.16 21.38
CA ILE A 193 7.11 -12.86 22.81
C ILE A 193 8.20 -13.80 23.35
N GLU A 194 8.35 -15.00 22.78
CA GLU A 194 9.34 -15.98 23.24
C GLU A 194 10.76 -15.74 22.65
N GLU A 195 10.90 -15.06 21.50
CA GLU A 195 12.22 -14.76 20.89
C GLU A 195 12.93 -13.52 21.50
N GLU A 196 12.23 -12.66 22.27
CA GLU A 196 12.83 -11.48 22.91
C GLU A 196 13.45 -11.80 24.31
N ASP A 197 13.19 -12.99 24.88
CA ASP A 197 13.65 -13.38 26.22
C ASP A 197 14.88 -14.35 26.19
N GLU A 198 15.52 -14.63 25.04
CA GLU A 198 16.79 -15.38 24.89
C GLU A 198 17.95 -14.42 24.49
#